data_8d74af7119ad9f077c85012401a99bd7
#
_entry.id   8d74af7119ad9f077c85012401a99bd7
#
_cell.length_a   1.000
_cell.length_b   1.000
_cell.length_c   1.000
_cell.angle_alpha   90.00
_cell.angle_beta   90.00
_cell.angle_gamma   90.00
#
_symmetry.space_group_name_H-M   'P 1'
#
loop_
_entity.id
_entity.type
_entity.pdbx_description
1 polymer ?
#
loop_
_entity_poly.entity_id
_entity_poly.type
_entity_poly.pdbx_seq_one_letter_code
_entity_poly.pdbx_strand_id
1 'polypeptide(L)'
;TQRAGRVGRRAGKPGYAITFARLRPHDVAYFEDPAKIIGGNTRVPMCYLNNDAIAIRHVFAVAMSEFFRYASRSLGKDYSHGYNDFMDLSKSEPEGLEDLRSFLASRPKSVYEQLVRVVPQGMPVAEEVGVNEWGWIAKLVGPIDSAESGSGGRLLLAHSLKHADFERIQDRIELNMGNNDILAS
;
A
#
# COMPACT_ATOMS: atom_id res chain seq x y z
N THR A 1 18.11 -11.23 20.84
CA THR A 1 17.02 -12.22 20.75
C THR A 1 16.66 -12.61 19.31
N GLN A 2 16.47 -11.71 18.37
CA GLN A 2 16.12 -12.06 16.98
C GLN A 2 17.18 -12.90 16.24
N ARG A 3 18.47 -12.68 16.53
CA ARG A 3 19.56 -13.48 15.94
C ARG A 3 19.60 -14.88 16.51
N ALA A 4 19.44 -15.03 17.83
CA ALA A 4 19.39 -16.33 18.49
C ALA A 4 18.17 -17.17 18.08
N GLY A 5 17.01 -16.54 17.83
CA GLY A 5 15.80 -17.21 17.35
C GLY A 5 15.88 -17.82 15.94
N ARG A 6 17.01 -17.67 15.25
CA ARG A 6 17.27 -18.30 13.93
C ARG A 6 18.16 -19.55 14.02
N VAL A 7 18.64 -19.89 15.20
CA VAL A 7 19.51 -21.06 15.46
C VAL A 7 18.62 -22.26 15.79
N GLY A 8 19.08 -23.47 15.42
CA GLY A 8 18.38 -24.70 15.80
C GLY A 8 17.10 -25.02 15.02
N ARG A 9 16.94 -24.53 13.79
CA ARG A 9 15.73 -24.78 12.96
C ARG A 9 15.59 -26.21 12.45
N ARG A 10 16.65 -27.04 12.54
CA ARG A 10 16.56 -28.43 12.16
C ARG A 10 16.05 -29.24 13.34
N ALA A 11 14.97 -29.99 13.14
CA ALA A 11 14.43 -30.88 14.16
C ALA A 11 15.49 -31.83 14.72
N GLY A 12 15.57 -31.94 16.04
CA GLY A 12 16.45 -32.87 16.73
C GLY A 12 17.92 -32.47 16.85
N LYS A 13 18.31 -31.25 16.45
CA LYS A 13 19.69 -30.75 16.65
C LYS A 13 19.72 -29.54 17.54
N PRO A 14 20.59 -29.46 18.56
CA PRO A 14 20.76 -28.29 19.39
C PRO A 14 21.37 -27.17 18.55
N GLY A 15 20.93 -25.93 18.79
CA GLY A 15 21.50 -24.73 18.21
C GLY A 15 22.26 -23.94 19.25
N TYR A 16 23.42 -23.42 18.88
CA TYR A 16 24.25 -22.60 19.74
C TYR A 16 24.29 -21.17 19.24
N ALA A 17 24.07 -20.20 20.13
CA ALA A 17 24.27 -18.79 19.87
C ALA A 17 25.36 -18.25 20.78
N ILE A 18 26.46 -17.78 20.22
CA ILE A 18 27.58 -17.21 20.93
C ILE A 18 27.60 -15.70 20.71
N THR A 19 27.60 -14.93 21.80
CA THR A 19 27.66 -13.47 21.76
C THR A 19 28.98 -13.00 22.33
N PHE A 20 29.72 -12.21 21.55
CA PHE A 20 30.95 -11.56 22.00
C PHE A 20 30.63 -10.17 22.55
N ALA A 21 30.92 -9.94 23.82
CA ALA A 21 30.82 -8.63 24.43
C ALA A 21 32.10 -7.82 24.17
N ARG A 22 31.95 -6.54 23.84
CA ARG A 22 33.07 -5.58 23.78
C ARG A 22 33.20 -4.87 25.14
N LEU A 23 34.37 -4.29 25.42
CA LEU A 23 34.62 -3.49 26.63
C LEU A 23 33.92 -2.12 26.55
N ARG A 24 32.59 -2.12 26.25
CA ARG A 24 31.73 -0.94 26.28
C ARG A 24 30.78 -1.05 27.48
N PRO A 25 30.41 0.06 28.15
CA PRO A 25 29.57 0.00 29.36
C PRO A 25 28.29 -0.82 29.16
N HIS A 26 27.63 -0.69 28.01
CA HIS A 26 26.44 -1.46 27.68
C HIS A 26 26.72 -2.97 27.58
N ASP A 27 27.79 -3.36 26.91
CA ASP A 27 28.11 -4.78 26.70
C ASP A 27 28.59 -5.44 27.98
N VAL A 28 29.36 -4.70 28.83
CA VAL A 28 29.82 -5.15 30.15
C VAL A 28 28.63 -5.39 31.08
N ALA A 29 27.66 -4.47 31.15
CA ALA A 29 26.46 -4.62 31.97
C ALA A 29 25.63 -5.86 31.61
N TYR A 30 25.58 -6.24 30.31
CA TYR A 30 24.91 -7.47 29.88
C TYR A 30 25.77 -8.71 30.03
N PHE A 31 27.09 -8.58 30.02
CA PHE A 31 28.00 -9.68 30.30
C PHE A 31 27.97 -10.08 31.79
N GLU A 32 27.86 -9.09 32.70
CA GLU A 32 27.73 -9.31 34.13
C GLU A 32 26.37 -9.94 34.52
N ASP A 33 25.30 -9.66 33.73
CA ASP A 33 23.98 -10.25 33.94
C ASP A 33 23.38 -10.74 32.60
N PRO A 34 23.80 -11.93 32.15
CA PRO A 34 23.30 -12.50 30.87
C PRO A 34 21.79 -12.75 30.87
N ALA A 35 21.15 -12.92 32.02
CA ALA A 35 19.73 -13.13 32.14
C ALA A 35 18.93 -11.94 31.56
N LYS A 36 19.47 -10.73 31.64
CA LYS A 36 18.87 -9.55 31.04
C LYS A 36 18.78 -9.62 29.51
N ILE A 37 19.74 -10.25 28.82
CA ILE A 37 19.69 -10.44 27.37
C ILE A 37 18.69 -11.54 27.00
N ILE A 38 18.65 -12.61 27.78
CA ILE A 38 17.87 -13.82 27.48
C ILE A 38 16.40 -13.61 27.89
N GLY A 39 16.18 -13.08 29.09
CA GLY A 39 14.86 -12.89 29.69
C GLY A 39 14.33 -11.45 29.65
N GLY A 40 15.03 -10.52 29.02
CA GLY A 40 14.67 -9.11 28.97
C GLY A 40 13.32 -8.87 28.33
N ASN A 41 12.45 -8.17 29.05
CA ASN A 41 11.17 -7.70 28.50
C ASN A 41 11.44 -6.78 27.30
N THR A 42 11.08 -7.25 26.12
CA THR A 42 11.06 -6.40 24.94
C THR A 42 9.99 -5.34 25.16
N ARG A 43 10.38 -4.07 25.24
CA ARG A 43 9.39 -2.99 25.30
C ARG A 43 8.45 -3.15 24.10
N VAL A 44 7.17 -3.14 24.36
CA VAL A 44 6.16 -3.10 23.32
C VAL A 44 6.48 -1.88 22.45
N PRO A 45 6.67 -2.04 21.12
CA PRO A 45 6.94 -0.91 20.27
C PRO A 45 5.79 0.08 20.37
N MET A 46 6.13 1.32 20.72
CA MET A 46 5.14 2.39 20.72
C MET A 46 4.83 2.74 19.27
N CYS A 47 3.63 2.38 18.83
CA CYS A 47 3.09 2.86 17.55
C CYS A 47 2.33 4.17 17.81
N TYR A 48 2.74 5.23 17.14
CA TYR A 48 1.95 6.46 17.09
C TYR A 48 0.72 6.19 16.20
N LEU A 49 -0.42 5.97 16.85
CA LEU A 49 -1.68 5.70 16.15
C LEU A 49 -2.30 6.98 15.56
N ASN A 50 -1.92 8.14 16.08
CA ASN A 50 -2.41 9.44 15.62
C ASN A 50 -1.49 10.00 14.52
N ASN A 51 -1.45 9.31 13.37
CA ASN A 51 -0.67 9.73 12.20
C ASN A 51 -1.56 9.58 10.95
N ASP A 52 -2.01 10.72 10.44
CA ASP A 52 -2.89 10.85 9.28
C ASP A 52 -2.29 10.21 8.01
N ALA A 53 -0.99 10.40 7.77
CA ALA A 53 -0.30 9.85 6.61
C ALA A 53 -0.25 8.31 6.64
N ILE A 54 -0.12 7.71 7.82
CA ILE A 54 -0.19 6.26 7.98
C ILE A 54 -1.63 5.80 7.86
N ALA A 55 -2.56 6.45 8.56
CA ALA A 55 -3.97 6.10 8.55
C ALA A 55 -4.56 6.15 7.13
N ILE A 56 -4.30 7.20 6.36
CA ILE A 56 -4.82 7.33 4.99
C ILE A 56 -4.27 6.24 4.06
N ARG A 57 -3.04 5.79 4.23
CA ARG A 57 -2.48 4.67 3.47
C ARG A 57 -3.20 3.35 3.78
N HIS A 58 -3.50 3.11 5.06
CA HIS A 58 -4.26 1.94 5.47
C HIS A 58 -5.70 1.98 4.94
N VAL A 59 -6.35 3.14 4.99
CA VAL A 59 -7.68 3.34 4.41
C VAL A 59 -7.68 3.00 2.93
N PHE A 60 -6.71 3.50 2.16
CA PHE A 60 -6.59 3.20 0.74
C PHE A 60 -6.32 1.71 0.49
N ALA A 61 -5.46 1.08 1.29
CA ALA A 61 -5.17 -0.34 1.17
C ALA A 61 -6.41 -1.22 1.44
N VAL A 62 -7.21 -0.86 2.44
CA VAL A 62 -8.49 -1.54 2.74
C VAL A 62 -9.47 -1.35 1.58
N ALA A 63 -9.65 -0.12 1.09
CA ALA A 63 -10.56 0.18 0.00
C ALA A 63 -10.21 -0.62 -1.28
N MET A 64 -8.94 -0.64 -1.66
CA MET A 64 -8.44 -1.40 -2.82
C MET A 64 -8.62 -2.90 -2.62
N SER A 65 -8.32 -3.41 -1.43
CA SER A 65 -8.48 -4.84 -1.13
C SER A 65 -9.94 -5.31 -1.22
N GLU A 66 -10.87 -4.52 -0.69
CA GLU A 66 -12.30 -4.81 -0.77
C GLU A 66 -12.81 -4.68 -2.22
N PHE A 67 -12.34 -3.67 -2.95
CA PHE A 67 -12.67 -3.51 -4.36
C PHE A 67 -12.22 -4.71 -5.21
N PHE A 68 -10.97 -5.17 -5.08
CA PHE A 68 -10.49 -6.30 -5.86
C PHE A 68 -11.25 -7.59 -5.54
N ARG A 69 -11.66 -7.79 -4.28
CA ARG A 69 -12.56 -8.90 -3.94
C ARG A 69 -13.93 -8.77 -4.58
N TYR A 70 -14.48 -7.56 -4.62
CA TYR A 70 -15.75 -7.27 -5.27
C TYR A 70 -15.64 -7.47 -6.79
N ALA A 71 -14.61 -6.93 -7.43
CA ALA A 71 -14.39 -7.06 -8.86
C ALA A 71 -14.31 -8.53 -9.29
N SER A 72 -13.53 -9.34 -8.57
CA SER A 72 -13.43 -10.78 -8.84
C SER A 72 -14.74 -11.52 -8.66
N ARG A 73 -15.51 -11.22 -7.60
CA ARG A 73 -16.73 -11.97 -7.27
C ARG A 73 -17.96 -11.52 -8.03
N SER A 74 -18.10 -10.21 -8.22
CA SER A 74 -19.34 -9.59 -8.71
C SER A 74 -19.24 -9.09 -10.16
N LEU A 75 -18.06 -8.64 -10.61
CA LEU A 75 -17.84 -8.18 -11.96
C LEU A 75 -17.21 -9.26 -12.86
N GLY A 76 -16.71 -10.35 -12.27
CA GLY A 76 -15.96 -11.37 -13.01
C GLY A 76 -14.62 -10.86 -13.56
N LYS A 77 -14.10 -9.74 -13.02
CA LYS A 77 -12.85 -9.10 -13.45
C LYS A 77 -11.73 -9.47 -12.50
N ASP A 78 -10.62 -9.94 -13.05
CA ASP A 78 -9.43 -10.28 -12.28
C ASP A 78 -8.32 -9.25 -12.53
N TYR A 79 -8.10 -8.39 -11.54
CA TYR A 79 -7.01 -7.42 -11.53
C TYR A 79 -5.75 -7.94 -10.81
N SER A 80 -5.62 -9.26 -10.64
CA SER A 80 -4.51 -9.89 -9.89
C SER A 80 -3.16 -9.80 -10.59
N HIS A 81 -3.14 -9.61 -11.91
CA HIS A 81 -1.91 -9.49 -12.70
C HIS A 81 -1.24 -8.13 -12.57
N GLY A 82 -1.82 -7.24 -11.79
CA GLY A 82 -1.16 -6.04 -11.32
C GLY A 82 -1.71 -4.74 -11.85
N TYR A 83 -0.85 -3.73 -11.74
CA TYR A 83 -1.19 -2.35 -12.05
C TYR A 83 -1.69 -2.13 -13.48
N ASN A 84 -1.14 -2.84 -14.45
CA ASN A 84 -1.47 -2.68 -15.85
C ASN A 84 -2.91 -3.10 -16.18
N ASP A 85 -3.41 -4.18 -15.54
CA ASP A 85 -4.78 -4.63 -15.76
C ASP A 85 -5.81 -3.68 -15.16
N PHE A 86 -5.46 -3.08 -14.03
CA PHE A 86 -6.33 -2.14 -13.31
C PHE A 86 -6.27 -0.73 -13.90
N MET A 87 -5.06 -0.26 -14.23
CA MET A 87 -4.82 1.12 -14.64
C MET A 87 -4.71 1.33 -16.15
N ASP A 88 -4.64 0.29 -16.95
CA ASP A 88 -4.53 0.31 -18.41
C ASP A 88 -3.97 1.62 -19.02
N LEU A 89 -2.64 1.75 -19.00
CA LEU A 89 -1.96 2.97 -19.41
C LEU A 89 -2.15 3.33 -20.90
N SER A 90 -2.71 2.43 -21.68
CA SER A 90 -3.06 2.70 -23.08
C SER A 90 -4.35 3.53 -23.23
N LYS A 91 -5.13 3.67 -22.17
CA LYS A 91 -6.40 4.39 -22.16
C LYS A 91 -6.29 5.66 -21.30
N SER A 92 -6.89 6.74 -21.76
CA SER A 92 -7.05 7.97 -20.96
C SER A 92 -7.96 7.77 -19.74
N GLU A 93 -8.95 6.90 -19.88
CA GLU A 93 -9.91 6.54 -18.83
C GLU A 93 -9.90 5.01 -18.64
N PRO A 94 -9.13 4.49 -17.68
CA PRO A 94 -9.04 3.06 -17.46
C PRO A 94 -10.30 2.52 -16.78
N GLU A 95 -10.80 1.43 -17.29
CA GLU A 95 -12.03 0.78 -16.82
C GLU A 95 -11.97 0.38 -15.34
N GLY A 96 -10.80 -0.07 -14.88
CA GLY A 96 -10.60 -0.43 -13.48
C GLY A 96 -10.76 0.75 -12.51
N LEU A 97 -10.39 1.95 -12.95
CA LEU A 97 -10.55 3.15 -12.14
C LEU A 97 -12.02 3.58 -12.07
N GLU A 98 -12.77 3.45 -13.17
CA GLU A 98 -14.20 3.73 -13.21
C GLU A 98 -15.00 2.72 -12.37
N ASP A 99 -14.67 1.43 -12.47
CA ASP A 99 -15.23 0.39 -11.62
C ASP A 99 -15.00 0.66 -10.13
N LEU A 100 -13.79 1.11 -9.77
CA LEU A 100 -13.46 1.49 -8.39
C LEU A 100 -14.29 2.70 -7.94
N ARG A 101 -14.44 3.72 -8.77
CA ARG A 101 -15.26 4.90 -8.47
C ARG A 101 -16.71 4.50 -8.22
N SER A 102 -17.28 3.70 -9.11
CA SER A 102 -18.65 3.19 -8.99
C SER A 102 -18.84 2.35 -7.72
N PHE A 103 -17.89 1.48 -7.40
CA PHE A 103 -17.89 0.69 -6.17
C PHE A 103 -17.88 1.59 -4.92
N LEU A 104 -16.97 2.58 -4.86
CA LEU A 104 -16.84 3.47 -3.71
C LEU A 104 -18.04 4.45 -3.60
N ALA A 105 -18.64 4.85 -4.71
CA ALA A 105 -19.85 5.67 -4.73
C ALA A 105 -21.02 4.98 -4.01
N SER A 106 -21.10 3.64 -4.06
CA SER A 106 -22.10 2.86 -3.33
C SER A 106 -21.89 2.81 -1.81
N ARG A 107 -20.76 3.31 -1.32
CA ARG A 107 -20.35 3.31 0.11
C ARG A 107 -20.52 1.94 0.76
N PRO A 108 -19.82 0.91 0.28
CA PRO A 108 -20.09 -0.47 0.69
C PRO A 108 -19.78 -0.71 2.16
N LYS A 109 -20.74 -1.35 2.84
CA LYS A 109 -20.67 -1.64 4.27
C LYS A 109 -19.42 -2.44 4.65
N SER A 110 -18.98 -3.36 3.78
CA SER A 110 -17.78 -4.17 4.00
C SER A 110 -16.52 -3.30 4.14
N VAL A 111 -16.38 -2.26 3.33
CA VAL A 111 -15.28 -1.29 3.45
C VAL A 111 -15.34 -0.57 4.79
N TYR A 112 -16.50 -0.04 5.16
CA TYR A 112 -16.68 0.69 6.41
C TYR A 112 -16.33 -0.18 7.64
N GLU A 113 -16.84 -1.40 7.69
CA GLU A 113 -16.56 -2.33 8.79
C GLU A 113 -15.07 -2.65 8.95
N GLN A 114 -14.32 -2.73 7.85
CA GLN A 114 -12.88 -2.92 7.92
C GLN A 114 -12.14 -1.63 8.33
N LEU A 115 -12.59 -0.47 7.85
CA LEU A 115 -11.98 0.82 8.21
C LEU A 115 -12.10 1.10 9.71
N VAL A 116 -13.25 0.85 10.31
CA VAL A 116 -13.47 1.01 11.77
C VAL A 116 -12.54 0.13 12.61
N ARG A 117 -12.11 -1.03 12.08
CA ARG A 117 -11.15 -1.92 12.75
C ARG A 117 -9.71 -1.43 12.65
N VAL A 118 -9.38 -0.73 11.56
CA VAL A 118 -7.99 -0.32 11.25
C VAL A 118 -7.69 1.09 11.77
N VAL A 119 -8.68 1.98 11.69
CA VAL A 119 -8.54 3.36 12.17
C VAL A 119 -9.21 3.48 13.53
N PRO A 120 -8.46 3.80 14.61
CA PRO A 120 -9.02 3.89 15.95
C PRO A 120 -10.12 4.95 16.03
N GLN A 121 -11.33 4.53 16.38
CA GLN A 121 -12.46 5.43 16.55
C GLN A 121 -12.28 6.30 17.80
N GLY A 122 -12.78 7.53 17.74
CA GLY A 122 -12.65 8.52 18.83
C GLY A 122 -11.27 9.17 18.91
N MET A 123 -10.37 8.89 17.98
CA MET A 123 -9.12 9.63 17.84
C MET A 123 -9.22 10.71 16.74
N PRO A 124 -8.52 11.84 16.88
CA PRO A 124 -8.55 12.92 15.87
C PRO A 124 -8.25 12.44 14.44
N VAL A 125 -7.39 11.44 14.29
CA VAL A 125 -7.04 10.86 13.00
C VAL A 125 -8.23 10.27 12.25
N ALA A 126 -9.24 9.76 12.93
CA ALA A 126 -10.45 9.23 12.28
C ALA A 126 -11.29 10.33 11.63
N GLU A 127 -11.35 11.50 12.27
CA GLU A 127 -12.02 12.70 11.75
C GLU A 127 -11.22 13.34 10.60
N GLU A 128 -9.88 13.50 10.77
CA GLU A 128 -8.99 14.05 9.73
C GLU A 128 -9.01 13.23 8.44
N VAL A 129 -9.08 11.91 8.56
CA VAL A 129 -9.20 11.00 7.42
C VAL A 129 -10.61 11.02 6.84
N GLY A 130 -11.63 11.32 7.65
CA GLY A 130 -13.03 11.34 7.25
C GLY A 130 -13.58 9.93 7.06
N VAL A 131 -13.32 9.02 8.02
CA VAL A 131 -13.74 7.61 7.90
C VAL A 131 -15.25 7.49 7.88
N ASN A 132 -15.95 8.21 8.76
CA ASN A 132 -17.41 8.14 8.90
C ASN A 132 -18.14 8.82 7.74
N GLU A 133 -17.63 9.97 7.28
CA GLU A 133 -18.21 10.79 6.22
C GLU A 133 -17.76 10.36 4.81
N TRP A 134 -16.85 9.36 4.72
CA TRP A 134 -16.26 8.91 3.46
C TRP A 134 -15.42 9.98 2.74
N GLY A 135 -14.97 11.01 3.44
CA GLY A 135 -14.20 12.13 2.90
C GLY A 135 -12.87 11.72 2.24
N TRP A 136 -12.32 10.57 2.66
CA TRP A 136 -11.12 9.99 2.07
C TRP A 136 -11.27 9.54 0.62
N ILE A 137 -12.51 9.27 0.15
CA ILE A 137 -12.76 8.82 -1.23
C ILE A 137 -12.26 9.88 -2.23
N ALA A 138 -12.58 11.15 -1.99
CA ALA A 138 -12.13 12.24 -2.85
C ALA A 138 -10.61 12.33 -2.94
N LYS A 139 -9.90 11.99 -1.87
CA LYS A 139 -8.41 11.93 -1.86
C LYS A 139 -7.87 10.76 -2.68
N LEU A 140 -8.62 9.67 -2.81
CA LEU A 140 -8.20 8.46 -3.54
C LEU A 140 -8.52 8.56 -5.03
N VAL A 141 -9.77 8.78 -5.39
CA VAL A 141 -10.29 8.69 -6.76
C VAL A 141 -10.86 10.01 -7.30
N GLY A 142 -10.72 11.11 -6.57
CA GLY A 142 -11.36 12.38 -6.89
C GLY A 142 -12.81 12.47 -6.44
N PRO A 143 -13.46 13.64 -6.61
CA PRO A 143 -14.85 13.85 -6.23
C PRO A 143 -15.76 12.92 -7.03
N ILE A 144 -16.72 12.29 -6.33
CA ILE A 144 -17.70 11.38 -6.93
C ILE A 144 -19.00 12.13 -7.27
N ASP A 145 -19.35 13.13 -6.46
CA ASP A 145 -20.66 13.80 -6.51
C ASP A 145 -20.67 15.09 -7.38
N SER A 146 -19.56 15.46 -8.00
CA SER A 146 -19.47 16.66 -8.84
C SER A 146 -19.33 16.31 -10.32
N ALA A 147 -19.98 17.11 -11.18
CA ALA A 147 -19.84 17.01 -12.63
C ALA A 147 -18.41 17.30 -13.14
N GLU A 148 -17.56 17.85 -12.26
CA GLU A 148 -16.11 17.98 -12.51
C GLU A 148 -15.38 16.65 -12.21
N SER A 149 -15.71 15.63 -12.96
CA SER A 149 -15.18 14.28 -12.87
C SER A 149 -13.77 14.19 -13.43
N GLY A 150 -12.82 14.95 -12.95
CA GLY A 150 -11.53 14.91 -13.61
C GLY A 150 -10.32 15.36 -12.80
N SER A 151 -10.48 16.03 -11.70
CA SER A 151 -9.30 16.58 -11.03
C SER A 151 -9.18 16.16 -9.57
N GLY A 152 -8.16 15.42 -9.23
CA GLY A 152 -7.59 15.49 -7.90
C GLY A 152 -7.44 14.23 -7.06
N GLY A 153 -7.90 13.07 -7.46
CA GLY A 153 -7.63 11.83 -6.71
C GLY A 153 -6.21 11.31 -6.94
N ARG A 154 -5.59 10.73 -5.91
CA ARG A 154 -4.20 10.22 -6.03
C ARG A 154 -4.03 9.19 -7.12
N LEU A 155 -5.02 8.30 -7.31
CA LEU A 155 -4.95 7.28 -8.36
C LEU A 155 -5.11 7.90 -9.75
N LEU A 156 -6.05 8.84 -9.92
CA LEU A 156 -6.25 9.51 -11.19
C LEU A 156 -5.03 10.35 -11.59
N LEU A 157 -4.44 11.09 -10.65
CA LEU A 157 -3.22 11.84 -10.89
C LEU A 157 -2.06 10.92 -11.26
N ALA A 158 -1.87 9.81 -10.53
CA ALA A 158 -0.84 8.83 -10.82
C ALA A 158 -1.03 8.19 -12.20
N HIS A 159 -2.26 7.88 -12.58
CA HIS A 159 -2.58 7.38 -13.92
C HIS A 159 -2.25 8.41 -15.00
N SER A 160 -2.72 9.65 -14.86
CA SER A 160 -2.49 10.71 -15.87
C SER A 160 -1.00 10.96 -16.13
N LEU A 161 -0.18 10.97 -15.07
CA LEU A 161 1.27 11.13 -15.21
C LEU A 161 1.92 9.95 -15.94
N LYS A 162 1.49 8.72 -15.65
CA LYS A 162 2.02 7.51 -16.28
C LYS A 162 1.55 7.34 -17.71
N HIS A 163 0.31 7.69 -17.98
CA HIS A 163 -0.26 7.67 -19.33
C HIS A 163 0.49 8.65 -20.25
N ALA A 164 0.75 9.86 -19.81
CA ALA A 164 1.54 10.83 -20.57
C ALA A 164 3.00 10.37 -20.84
N ASP A 165 3.59 9.62 -19.90
CA ASP A 165 4.90 9.01 -20.11
C ASP A 165 4.83 7.86 -21.12
N PHE A 166 3.77 7.06 -21.09
CA PHE A 166 3.54 5.97 -22.02
C PHE A 166 3.34 6.48 -23.46
N GLU A 167 2.50 7.49 -23.66
CA GLU A 167 2.31 8.13 -24.99
C GLU A 167 3.64 8.66 -25.55
N ARG A 168 4.42 9.37 -24.74
CA ARG A 168 5.75 9.87 -25.16
C ARG A 168 6.71 8.76 -25.59
N ILE A 169 6.65 7.60 -24.95
CA ILE A 169 7.48 6.44 -25.32
C ILE A 169 6.99 5.84 -26.64
N GLN A 170 5.69 5.71 -26.83
CA GLN A 170 5.11 5.22 -28.07
C GLN A 170 5.46 6.11 -29.26
N ASP A 171 5.25 7.42 -29.15
CA ASP A 171 5.64 8.39 -30.19
C ASP A 171 7.12 8.25 -30.60
N ARG A 172 8.01 8.04 -29.63
CA ARG A 172 9.45 7.84 -29.92
C ARG A 172 9.74 6.53 -30.62
N ILE A 173 8.99 5.46 -30.32
CA ILE A 173 9.13 4.17 -30.99
C ILE A 173 8.66 4.30 -32.44
N GLU A 174 7.51 4.91 -32.69
CA GLU A 174 6.97 5.12 -34.03
C GLU A 174 7.88 5.99 -34.89
N LEU A 175 8.42 7.10 -34.34
CA LEU A 175 9.41 7.93 -35.03
C LEU A 175 10.69 7.16 -35.39
N ASN A 176 11.16 6.28 -34.51
CA ASN A 176 12.34 5.47 -34.80
C ASN A 176 12.07 4.36 -35.84
N MET A 177 10.90 3.77 -35.83
CA MET A 177 10.48 2.77 -36.85
C MET A 177 10.34 3.45 -38.22
N GLY A 178 9.66 4.59 -38.31
CA GLY A 178 9.54 5.36 -39.55
C GLY A 178 10.88 5.80 -40.13
N ASN A 179 11.85 6.17 -39.28
CA ASN A 179 13.18 6.52 -39.73
C ASN A 179 13.98 5.31 -40.25
N ASN A 180 13.77 4.12 -39.70
CA ASN A 180 14.43 2.89 -40.19
C ASN A 180 13.88 2.44 -41.53
N ASP A 181 12.59 2.65 -41.81
CA ASP A 181 11.98 2.32 -43.14
C ASP A 181 12.49 3.26 -44.24
N ILE A 182 12.82 4.52 -43.91
CA ILE A 182 13.41 5.47 -44.85
C ILE A 182 14.87 5.11 -45.19
N LEU A 183 15.59 4.50 -44.24
CA LEU A 183 16.98 4.06 -44.44
C LEU A 183 17.10 2.72 -45.17
N ALA A 184 16.01 1.95 -45.26
CA ALA A 184 15.93 0.66 -45.93
C ALA A 184 15.41 0.73 -47.39
N SER A 185 14.96 1.90 -47.82
CA SER A 185 14.49 2.22 -49.18
C SER A 185 15.59 2.95 -49.97
#